data_18fa649fd53a41dfd3f64a22e9df74b0
#
_entry.id   18fa649fd53a41dfd3f64a22e9df74b0
#
_cell.length_a   1.000
_cell.length_b   1.000
_cell.length_c   1.000
_cell.angle_alpha   90.00
_cell.angle_beta   90.00
_cell.angle_gamma   90.00
#
_symmetry.space_group_name_H-M   'P 1'
#
loop_
_entity.id
_entity.type
_entity.pdbx_description
1 polymer ?
#
loop_
_entity_poly.entity_id
_entity_poly.type
_entity_poly.pdbx_seq_one_letter_code
_entity_poly.pdbx_strand_id
1 'polypeptide(L)'
;MKIQINHTTRYTYSEPVTDSVNEIRLTPRTNYRQSCFHHEVEIFPPANLLTYEDFFGNRVHAYSVNKPHTEMVIHTRATVVTVDKAQGADLPRLPLAEQIKRMKDEEFQNRYTEFILPTRYTEVTPELMEFASQHPFDEAEDLYEWTRKLSSTIYEQFTYDPGATSVNTTVKKALKLKRGVCQDYAHLMIAVCRSVGLPSRYVSGYHYVSDLQGGNADFEQASHAWVETHIPGTGWLGFDPTNNVEVNWRYVKLGHGRDYKDIVPVKGVYRGVAGELEVTVDVQLLDK
;
A
#
# COMPACT_ATOMS: atom_id res chain seq x y z
N MET A 1 -14.13 4.02 -14.67
CA MET A 1 -15.13 3.39 -13.81
C MET A 1 -15.37 4.27 -12.61
N LYS A 2 -16.60 4.37 -12.11
CA LYS A 2 -16.93 5.20 -10.94
C LYS A 2 -17.15 4.31 -9.73
N ILE A 3 -16.33 4.50 -8.69
CA ILE A 3 -16.27 3.65 -7.51
C ILE A 3 -16.65 4.49 -6.30
N GLN A 4 -17.55 3.96 -5.46
CA GLN A 4 -17.88 4.51 -4.15
C GLN A 4 -17.21 3.65 -3.09
N ILE A 5 -16.66 4.30 -2.08
CA ILE A 5 -15.98 3.67 -0.95
C ILE A 5 -16.56 4.23 0.33
N ASN A 6 -16.98 3.33 1.22
CA ASN A 6 -17.35 3.65 2.59
C ASN A 6 -16.37 2.89 3.50
N HIS A 7 -15.65 3.61 4.37
CA HIS A 7 -14.71 3.01 5.30
C HIS A 7 -15.03 3.50 6.71
N THR A 8 -15.21 2.57 7.63
CA THR A 8 -15.43 2.85 9.04
C THR A 8 -14.34 2.20 9.85
N THR A 9 -13.65 3.00 10.68
CA THR A 9 -12.73 2.52 11.71
C THR A 9 -13.34 2.84 13.06
N ARG A 10 -13.57 1.82 13.88
CA ARG A 10 -14.16 1.94 15.22
C ARG A 10 -13.16 1.45 16.26
N TYR A 11 -12.89 2.28 17.25
CA TYR A 11 -12.16 1.92 18.46
C TYR A 11 -13.14 1.89 19.62
N THR A 12 -13.14 0.80 20.39
CA THR A 12 -13.95 0.63 21.60
C THR A 12 -13.02 0.39 22.77
N TYR A 13 -13.14 1.19 23.83
CA TYR A 13 -12.28 1.14 25.00
C TYR A 13 -13.05 0.60 26.20
N SER A 14 -12.43 -0.27 27.01
CA SER A 14 -13.02 -0.83 28.23
C SER A 14 -13.21 0.22 29.34
N GLU A 15 -12.38 1.26 29.32
CA GLU A 15 -12.45 2.41 30.22
C GLU A 15 -12.33 3.69 29.41
N PRO A 16 -12.86 4.83 29.92
CA PRO A 16 -12.74 6.10 29.21
C PRO A 16 -11.29 6.49 28.97
N VAL A 17 -10.93 6.77 27.71
CA VAL A 17 -9.63 7.32 27.31
C VAL A 17 -9.71 8.82 27.12
N THR A 18 -8.60 9.53 27.31
CA THR A 18 -8.47 10.98 27.16
C THR A 18 -7.26 11.33 26.29
N ASP A 19 -7.16 12.61 25.95
CA ASP A 19 -5.98 13.19 25.27
C ASP A 19 -5.59 12.40 24.01
N SER A 20 -6.59 11.99 23.24
CA SER A 20 -6.40 11.29 21.99
C SER A 20 -5.98 12.25 20.88
N VAL A 21 -4.83 11.98 20.24
CA VAL A 21 -4.32 12.70 19.08
C VAL A 21 -4.15 11.72 17.93
N ASN A 22 -4.74 12.02 16.79
CA ASN A 22 -4.86 11.08 15.68
C ASN A 22 -4.54 11.70 14.33
N GLU A 23 -4.07 10.88 13.41
CA GLU A 23 -3.86 11.18 12.00
C GLU A 23 -4.57 10.13 11.14
N ILE A 24 -5.26 10.58 10.10
CA ILE A 24 -5.97 9.75 9.14
C ILE A 24 -5.38 9.96 7.75
N ARG A 25 -5.08 8.88 7.02
CA ARG A 25 -4.61 8.85 5.63
C ARG A 25 -5.56 8.03 4.75
N LEU A 26 -6.83 8.41 4.73
CA LEU A 26 -7.92 7.71 4.04
C LEU A 26 -8.51 8.51 2.86
N THR A 27 -7.86 9.62 2.47
CA THR A 27 -8.31 10.41 1.32
C THR A 27 -7.73 9.86 0.02
N PRO A 28 -8.56 9.43 -0.95
CA PRO A 28 -8.05 8.99 -2.24
C PRO A 28 -7.30 10.12 -2.96
N ARG A 29 -6.14 9.79 -3.53
CA ARG A 29 -5.36 10.74 -4.34
C ARG A 29 -6.07 11.05 -5.66
N THR A 30 -5.80 12.23 -6.21
CA THR A 30 -6.05 12.50 -7.63
C THR A 30 -4.71 12.42 -8.38
N ASN A 31 -4.67 11.63 -9.46
CA ASN A 31 -3.51 11.44 -10.30
C ASN A 31 -3.92 11.06 -11.74
N TYR A 32 -2.99 10.68 -12.60
CA TYR A 32 -3.27 10.34 -14.01
C TYR A 32 -4.15 9.09 -14.22
N ARG A 33 -4.37 8.26 -13.17
CA ARG A 33 -5.19 7.02 -13.23
C ARG A 33 -6.51 7.15 -12.51
N GLN A 34 -6.65 8.12 -11.59
CA GLN A 34 -7.85 8.29 -10.79
C GLN A 34 -8.09 9.75 -10.42
N SER A 35 -9.36 10.11 -10.27
CA SER A 35 -9.80 11.41 -9.77
C SER A 35 -10.78 11.22 -8.62
N CYS A 36 -10.47 11.82 -7.46
CA CYS A 36 -11.37 11.85 -6.32
C CYS A 36 -12.33 13.05 -6.47
N PHE A 37 -13.60 12.79 -6.73
CA PHE A 37 -14.63 13.83 -6.93
C PHE A 37 -15.29 14.26 -5.64
N HIS A 38 -15.37 13.35 -4.68
CA HIS A 38 -16.00 13.59 -3.39
C HIS A 38 -15.25 12.82 -2.31
N HIS A 39 -15.03 13.48 -1.17
CA HIS A 39 -14.47 12.85 0.01
C HIS A 39 -14.97 13.57 1.25
N GLU A 40 -15.56 12.80 2.17
CA GLU A 40 -16.03 13.25 3.48
C GLU A 40 -15.35 12.46 4.58
N VAL A 41 -15.09 13.12 5.70
CA VAL A 41 -14.58 12.50 6.93
C VAL A 41 -15.48 12.94 8.08
N GLU A 42 -16.11 11.99 8.74
CA GLU A 42 -16.89 12.18 9.95
C GLU A 42 -16.21 11.50 11.13
N ILE A 43 -16.16 12.17 12.27
CA ILE A 43 -15.49 11.66 13.48
C ILE A 43 -16.45 11.75 14.66
N PHE A 44 -16.51 10.69 15.43
CA PHE A 44 -17.18 10.64 16.72
C PHE A 44 -16.18 10.20 17.82
N PRO A 45 -16.09 10.91 18.95
CA PRO A 45 -16.72 12.19 19.27
C PRO A 45 -16.31 13.31 18.30
N PRO A 46 -17.18 14.31 18.06
CA PRO A 46 -16.90 15.37 17.10
C PRO A 46 -15.58 16.12 17.42
N ALA A 47 -14.73 16.29 16.41
CA ALA A 47 -13.46 17.00 16.54
C ALA A 47 -13.19 17.87 15.32
N ASN A 48 -12.41 18.94 15.49
CA ASN A 48 -11.95 19.76 14.38
C ASN A 48 -10.81 19.07 13.64
N LEU A 49 -10.92 19.02 12.33
CA LEU A 49 -9.89 18.46 11.44
C LEU A 49 -8.93 19.55 10.98
N LEU A 50 -7.64 19.28 11.18
CA LEU A 50 -6.55 19.97 10.50
C LEU A 50 -6.10 19.12 9.32
N THR A 51 -6.05 19.69 8.12
CA THR A 51 -5.64 18.97 6.91
C THR A 51 -4.31 19.51 6.42
N TYR A 52 -3.38 18.60 6.09
CA TYR A 52 -2.08 18.92 5.49
C TYR A 52 -1.61 17.79 4.55
N GLU A 53 -0.51 18.01 3.86
CA GLU A 53 0.18 16.99 3.07
C GLU A 53 1.45 16.57 3.79
N ASP A 54 1.69 15.25 3.89
CA ASP A 54 2.92 14.71 4.44
C ASP A 54 4.09 14.82 3.43
N PHE A 55 5.28 14.35 3.84
CA PHE A 55 6.49 14.37 3.00
C PHE A 55 6.29 13.72 1.62
N PHE A 56 5.45 12.68 1.53
CA PHE A 56 5.16 11.98 0.28
C PHE A 56 3.97 12.57 -0.49
N GLY A 57 3.44 13.72 -0.05
CA GLY A 57 2.27 14.36 -0.63
C GLY A 57 0.96 13.60 -0.37
N ASN A 58 0.89 12.75 0.65
CA ASN A 58 -0.35 12.12 1.06
C ASN A 58 -1.17 13.10 1.91
N ARG A 59 -2.49 13.16 1.65
CA ARG A 59 -3.38 13.99 2.46
C ARG A 59 -3.59 13.37 3.83
N VAL A 60 -3.33 14.17 4.86
CA VAL A 60 -3.46 13.78 6.27
C VAL A 60 -4.49 14.65 6.93
N HIS A 61 -5.42 14.05 7.68
CA HIS A 61 -6.32 14.75 8.57
C HIS A 61 -5.89 14.46 10.01
N ALA A 62 -5.48 15.50 10.74
CA ALA A 62 -5.11 15.40 12.14
C ALA A 62 -6.24 15.97 13.01
N TYR A 63 -6.50 15.33 14.16
CA TYR A 63 -7.49 15.79 15.12
C TYR A 63 -7.15 15.32 16.54
N SER A 64 -7.78 15.98 17.53
CA SER A 64 -7.64 15.63 18.94
C SER A 64 -9.00 15.51 19.60
N VAL A 65 -9.17 14.52 20.47
CA VAL A 65 -10.34 14.35 21.35
C VAL A 65 -9.83 14.36 22.79
N ASN A 66 -10.05 15.48 23.49
CA ASN A 66 -9.52 15.68 24.86
C ASN A 66 -10.52 15.26 25.94
N LYS A 67 -11.82 15.14 25.58
CA LYS A 67 -12.85 14.69 26.52
C LYS A 67 -12.79 13.18 26.71
N PRO A 68 -13.10 12.69 27.94
CA PRO A 68 -13.23 11.25 28.18
C PRO A 68 -14.24 10.61 27.21
N HIS A 69 -13.85 9.50 26.58
CA HIS A 69 -14.70 8.75 25.68
C HIS A 69 -14.35 7.25 25.71
N THR A 70 -15.35 6.42 25.53
CA THR A 70 -15.23 4.94 25.46
C THR A 70 -15.32 4.40 24.03
N GLU A 71 -15.58 5.28 23.08
CA GLU A 71 -15.66 4.93 21.66
C GLU A 71 -15.10 6.07 20.80
N MET A 72 -14.41 5.70 19.73
CA MET A 72 -13.99 6.62 18.67
C MET A 72 -14.33 5.99 17.33
N VAL A 73 -15.11 6.69 16.52
CA VAL A 73 -15.48 6.24 15.17
C VAL A 73 -14.96 7.24 14.15
N ILE A 74 -14.31 6.73 13.12
CA ILE A 74 -13.91 7.49 11.94
C ILE A 74 -14.67 6.88 10.77
N HIS A 75 -15.53 7.67 10.14
CA HIS A 75 -16.22 7.26 8.92
C HIS A 75 -15.77 8.13 7.76
N THR A 76 -15.33 7.48 6.66
CA THR A 76 -14.99 8.18 5.43
C THR A 76 -15.84 7.66 4.27
N ARG A 77 -16.30 8.60 3.44
CA ARG A 77 -16.99 8.30 2.18
C ARG A 77 -16.26 8.97 1.04
N ALA A 78 -15.97 8.21 -0.01
CA ALA A 78 -15.33 8.75 -1.19
C ALA A 78 -16.02 8.29 -2.48
N THR A 79 -16.01 9.17 -3.49
CA THR A 79 -16.39 8.82 -4.86
C THR A 79 -15.19 9.09 -5.76
N VAL A 80 -14.69 8.05 -6.42
CA VAL A 80 -13.50 8.07 -7.26
C VAL A 80 -13.83 7.58 -8.65
N VAL A 81 -13.35 8.28 -9.66
CA VAL A 81 -13.36 7.79 -11.04
C VAL A 81 -11.98 7.27 -11.38
N THR A 82 -11.89 6.00 -11.73
CA THR A 82 -10.67 5.35 -12.20
C THR A 82 -10.70 5.16 -13.70
N VAL A 83 -9.53 5.21 -14.33
CA VAL A 83 -9.36 4.96 -15.76
C VAL A 83 -8.44 3.78 -15.99
N ASP A 84 -8.80 2.95 -16.96
CA ASP A 84 -7.94 1.87 -17.42
C ASP A 84 -6.97 2.46 -18.45
N LYS A 85 -5.73 2.67 -18.01
CA LYS A 85 -4.66 3.16 -18.88
C LYS A 85 -3.72 2.03 -19.22
N ALA A 86 -3.02 2.18 -20.33
CA ALA A 86 -1.96 1.28 -20.75
C ALA A 86 -1.05 0.91 -19.57
N GLN A 87 -0.85 -0.37 -19.39
CA GLN A 87 0.04 -0.96 -18.38
C GLN A 87 1.46 -1.12 -18.96
N GLY A 88 2.38 -1.57 -18.14
CA GLY A 88 3.78 -1.68 -18.52
C GLY A 88 4.04 -2.44 -19.80
N ALA A 89 3.23 -3.47 -20.13
CA ALA A 89 3.34 -4.22 -21.37
C ALA A 89 3.15 -3.37 -22.64
N ASP A 90 2.26 -2.38 -22.58
CA ASP A 90 1.89 -1.53 -23.72
C ASP A 90 2.72 -0.24 -23.81
N LEU A 91 3.57 0.02 -22.80
CA LEU A 91 4.37 1.25 -22.74
C LEU A 91 5.73 1.04 -23.41
N PRO A 92 6.29 2.09 -24.05
CA PRO A 92 7.66 2.05 -24.55
C PRO A 92 8.64 1.75 -23.41
N ARG A 93 9.55 0.81 -23.62
CA ARG A 93 10.55 0.39 -22.66
C ARG A 93 11.94 0.51 -23.24
N LEU A 94 12.89 0.91 -22.41
CA LEU A 94 14.28 0.92 -22.77
C LEU A 94 14.88 -0.49 -22.67
N PRO A 95 15.92 -0.83 -23.45
CA PRO A 95 16.68 -2.05 -23.25
C PRO A 95 17.25 -2.12 -21.83
N LEU A 96 17.37 -3.34 -21.27
CA LEU A 96 17.84 -3.57 -19.91
C LEU A 96 19.16 -2.86 -19.61
N ALA A 97 20.14 -2.91 -20.51
CA ALA A 97 21.42 -2.24 -20.33
C ALA A 97 21.31 -0.73 -20.12
N GLU A 98 20.39 -0.05 -20.83
CA GLU A 98 20.13 1.37 -20.68
C GLU A 98 19.37 1.66 -19.38
N GLN A 99 18.45 0.79 -18.98
CA GLN A 99 17.75 0.91 -17.70
C GLN A 99 18.73 0.79 -16.53
N ILE A 100 19.64 -0.19 -16.55
CA ILE A 100 20.69 -0.38 -15.54
C ILE A 100 21.65 0.82 -15.49
N LYS A 101 22.02 1.36 -16.65
CA LYS A 101 22.85 2.56 -16.73
C LYS A 101 22.18 3.75 -16.04
N ARG A 102 20.89 3.97 -16.30
CA ARG A 102 20.12 5.06 -15.65
C ARG A 102 19.98 4.86 -14.14
N MET A 103 19.80 3.63 -13.68
CA MET A 103 19.76 3.34 -12.24
C MET A 103 21.07 3.69 -11.52
N LYS A 104 22.21 3.64 -12.22
CA LYS A 104 23.55 3.99 -11.68
C LYS A 104 23.86 5.49 -11.76
N ASP A 105 23.04 6.26 -12.43
CA ASP A 105 23.21 7.71 -12.55
C ASP A 105 22.99 8.40 -11.21
N GLU A 106 23.86 9.33 -10.85
CA GLU A 106 23.82 10.04 -9.56
C GLU A 106 22.54 10.85 -9.37
N GLU A 107 22.05 11.51 -10.42
CA GLU A 107 20.79 12.25 -10.35
C GLU A 107 19.61 11.33 -10.10
N PHE A 108 19.59 10.16 -10.76
CA PHE A 108 18.56 9.14 -10.52
C PHE A 108 18.61 8.61 -9.08
N GLN A 109 19.79 8.28 -8.58
CA GLN A 109 19.98 7.78 -7.20
C GLN A 109 19.53 8.82 -6.18
N ASN A 110 19.93 10.09 -6.34
CA ASN A 110 19.53 11.18 -5.46
C ASN A 110 18.01 11.42 -5.48
N ARG A 111 17.40 11.39 -6.68
CA ARG A 111 15.96 11.61 -6.87
C ARG A 111 15.10 10.55 -6.20
N TYR A 112 15.55 9.31 -6.18
CA TYR A 112 14.78 8.17 -5.68
C TYR A 112 15.34 7.57 -4.39
N THR A 113 16.25 8.23 -3.70
CA THR A 113 16.92 7.76 -2.49
C THR A 113 15.96 7.17 -1.47
N GLU A 114 14.85 7.86 -1.17
CA GLU A 114 13.85 7.40 -0.20
C GLU A 114 13.21 6.05 -0.58
N PHE A 115 13.17 5.73 -1.86
CA PHE A 115 12.56 4.51 -2.39
C PHE A 115 13.56 3.42 -2.77
N ILE A 116 14.86 3.69 -2.59
CA ILE A 116 15.96 2.74 -2.80
C ILE A 116 16.50 2.24 -1.46
N LEU A 117 16.58 3.11 -0.46
CA LEU A 117 17.13 2.75 0.85
C LEU A 117 16.21 1.77 1.59
N PRO A 118 16.79 0.76 2.28
CA PRO A 118 16.01 -0.15 3.10
C PRO A 118 15.41 0.56 4.32
N THR A 119 14.32 0.02 4.82
CA THR A 119 13.71 0.41 6.10
C THR A 119 13.72 -0.78 7.05
N ARG A 120 13.22 -0.59 8.29
CA ARG A 120 13.03 -1.70 9.23
C ARG A 120 12.16 -2.84 8.65
N TYR A 121 11.14 -2.49 7.84
CA TYR A 121 10.24 -3.50 7.24
C TYR A 121 10.77 -4.11 5.95
N THR A 122 11.72 -3.46 5.30
CA THR A 122 12.31 -3.88 4.02
C THR A 122 13.82 -4.06 4.14
N GLU A 123 14.28 -4.52 5.31
CA GLU A 123 15.70 -4.73 5.60
C GLU A 123 16.31 -5.80 4.68
N VAL A 124 17.50 -5.51 4.18
CA VAL A 124 18.28 -6.45 3.37
C VAL A 124 19.01 -7.41 4.30
N THR A 125 18.52 -8.64 4.40
CA THR A 125 19.09 -9.71 5.23
C THR A 125 19.70 -10.80 4.35
N PRO A 126 20.56 -11.70 4.90
CA PRO A 126 21.08 -12.85 4.14
C PRO A 126 19.97 -13.70 3.53
N GLU A 127 18.87 -13.92 4.25
CA GLU A 127 17.73 -14.71 3.76
C GLU A 127 17.01 -14.00 2.59
N LEU A 128 16.95 -12.65 2.61
CA LEU A 128 16.42 -11.88 1.49
C LEU A 128 17.34 -12.00 0.28
N MET A 129 18.66 -11.92 0.48
CA MET A 129 19.63 -12.05 -0.61
C MET A 129 19.62 -13.45 -1.23
N GLU A 130 19.43 -14.49 -0.42
CA GLU A 130 19.22 -15.86 -0.90
C GLU A 130 17.95 -15.97 -1.76
N PHE A 131 16.84 -15.39 -1.31
CA PHE A 131 15.60 -15.34 -2.09
C PHE A 131 15.80 -14.54 -3.40
N ALA A 132 16.42 -13.37 -3.33
CA ALA A 132 16.66 -12.51 -4.48
C ALA A 132 17.61 -13.17 -5.52
N SER A 133 18.58 -13.96 -5.09
CA SER A 133 19.52 -14.67 -6.00
C SER A 133 18.83 -15.70 -6.89
N GLN A 134 17.64 -16.17 -6.53
CA GLN A 134 16.81 -17.04 -7.35
C GLN A 134 16.12 -16.29 -8.52
N HIS A 135 16.23 -14.97 -8.53
CA HIS A 135 15.62 -14.06 -9.50
C HIS A 135 16.67 -13.09 -10.07
N PRO A 136 17.66 -13.56 -10.81
CA PRO A 136 18.70 -12.70 -11.38
C PRO A 136 18.07 -11.72 -12.38
N PHE A 137 18.31 -10.42 -12.20
CA PHE A 137 17.71 -9.39 -13.05
C PHE A 137 18.45 -9.20 -14.38
N ASP A 138 19.71 -9.60 -14.46
CA ASP A 138 20.55 -9.55 -15.65
C ASP A 138 20.15 -10.57 -16.74
N GLU A 139 19.34 -11.56 -16.39
CA GLU A 139 18.76 -12.54 -17.32
C GLU A 139 17.38 -12.11 -17.86
N ALA A 140 16.84 -11.00 -17.40
CA ALA A 140 15.54 -10.51 -17.84
C ALA A 140 15.63 -9.74 -19.17
N GLU A 141 14.55 -9.66 -19.91
CA GLU A 141 14.42 -8.83 -21.10
C GLU A 141 14.56 -7.33 -20.74
N ASP A 142 13.88 -6.94 -19.68
CA ASP A 142 13.94 -5.61 -19.06
C ASP A 142 13.47 -5.66 -17.60
N LEU A 143 13.56 -4.52 -16.87
CA LEU A 143 13.20 -4.44 -15.47
C LEU A 143 11.67 -4.54 -15.22
N TYR A 144 10.83 -4.24 -16.20
CA TYR A 144 9.40 -4.47 -16.08
C TYR A 144 9.08 -5.98 -16.03
N GLU A 145 9.60 -6.75 -17.00
CA GLU A 145 9.41 -8.21 -17.04
C GLU A 145 10.00 -8.88 -15.80
N TRP A 146 11.17 -8.44 -15.36
CA TRP A 146 11.77 -8.91 -14.12
C TRP A 146 10.84 -8.66 -12.91
N THR A 147 10.31 -7.44 -12.77
CA THR A 147 9.43 -7.06 -11.67
C THR A 147 8.14 -7.86 -11.71
N ARG A 148 7.58 -8.08 -12.89
CA ARG A 148 6.37 -8.90 -13.10
C ARG A 148 6.60 -10.35 -12.70
N LYS A 149 7.73 -10.95 -13.11
CA LYS A 149 8.13 -12.32 -12.70
C LYS A 149 8.34 -12.42 -11.20
N LEU A 150 8.98 -11.43 -10.58
CA LEU A 150 9.15 -11.38 -9.12
C LEU A 150 7.79 -11.37 -8.40
N SER A 151 6.83 -10.56 -8.88
CA SER A 151 5.46 -10.54 -8.34
C SER A 151 4.82 -11.92 -8.43
N SER A 152 4.89 -12.59 -9.59
CA SER A 152 4.36 -13.95 -9.78
C SER A 152 5.03 -14.98 -8.86
N THR A 153 6.33 -14.91 -8.69
CA THR A 153 7.04 -15.82 -7.79
C THR A 153 6.64 -15.66 -6.34
N ILE A 154 6.47 -14.41 -5.88
CA ILE A 154 5.99 -14.14 -4.51
C ILE A 154 4.59 -14.73 -4.34
N TYR A 155 3.68 -14.49 -5.28
CA TYR A 155 2.33 -15.07 -5.28
C TYR A 155 2.34 -16.61 -5.19
N GLU A 156 3.17 -17.27 -5.99
CA GLU A 156 3.23 -18.73 -6.05
C GLU A 156 3.88 -19.38 -4.82
N GLN A 157 4.86 -18.71 -4.20
CA GLN A 157 5.61 -19.27 -3.08
C GLN A 157 5.04 -18.95 -1.70
N PHE A 158 4.09 -18.01 -1.60
CA PHE A 158 3.51 -17.58 -0.34
C PHE A 158 2.03 -17.93 -0.26
N THR A 159 1.57 -18.24 0.95
CA THR A 159 0.15 -18.50 1.23
C THR A 159 -0.45 -17.28 1.94
N TYR A 160 -1.58 -16.79 1.42
CA TYR A 160 -2.33 -15.73 2.10
C TYR A 160 -2.95 -16.26 3.40
N ASP A 161 -2.58 -15.66 4.54
CA ASP A 161 -3.01 -16.10 5.87
C ASP A 161 -3.10 -14.90 6.83
N PRO A 162 -4.31 -14.36 7.09
CA PRO A 162 -4.52 -13.22 7.99
C PRO A 162 -4.07 -13.48 9.43
N GLY A 163 -4.04 -14.75 9.87
CA GLY A 163 -3.63 -15.14 11.22
C GLY A 163 -2.11 -15.32 11.40
N ALA A 164 -1.32 -15.38 10.32
CA ALA A 164 0.10 -15.73 10.41
C ALA A 164 1.01 -14.58 10.85
N THR A 165 0.61 -13.35 10.60
CA THR A 165 1.45 -12.15 10.74
C THR A 165 0.74 -11.02 11.46
N SER A 166 1.46 -9.95 11.73
CA SER A 166 0.93 -8.72 12.32
C SER A 166 1.54 -7.51 11.60
N VAL A 167 1.00 -6.33 11.83
CA VAL A 167 1.50 -5.06 11.26
C VAL A 167 2.99 -4.77 11.57
N ASN A 168 3.59 -5.49 12.52
CA ASN A 168 5.00 -5.37 12.90
C ASN A 168 5.90 -6.47 12.28
N THR A 169 5.36 -7.34 11.43
CA THR A 169 6.11 -8.42 10.80
C THR A 169 7.16 -7.86 9.85
N THR A 170 8.38 -8.37 9.93
CA THR A 170 9.51 -8.01 9.07
C THR A 170 9.62 -8.97 7.89
N VAL A 171 10.27 -8.56 6.81
CA VAL A 171 10.54 -9.41 5.64
C VAL A 171 11.24 -10.71 6.02
N LYS A 172 12.23 -10.67 6.92
CA LYS A 172 12.89 -11.88 7.44
C LYS A 172 11.91 -12.88 8.03
N LYS A 173 10.93 -12.42 8.82
CA LYS A 173 9.91 -13.29 9.41
C LYS A 173 8.93 -13.82 8.34
N ALA A 174 8.50 -12.98 7.41
CA ALA A 174 7.62 -13.38 6.31
C ALA A 174 8.26 -14.46 5.42
N LEU A 175 9.54 -14.30 5.04
CA LEU A 175 10.32 -15.30 4.30
C LEU A 175 10.38 -16.65 5.01
N LYS A 176 10.59 -16.65 6.32
CA LYS A 176 10.64 -17.88 7.12
C LYS A 176 9.27 -18.58 7.17
N LEU A 177 8.18 -17.82 7.30
CA LEU A 177 6.83 -18.36 7.40
C LEU A 177 6.26 -18.78 6.03
N LYS A 178 6.66 -18.11 4.96
CA LYS A 178 6.04 -18.18 3.61
C LYS A 178 4.52 -17.99 3.66
N ARG A 179 4.07 -17.19 4.60
CA ARG A 179 2.67 -16.83 4.85
C ARG A 179 2.56 -15.41 5.31
N GLY A 180 1.45 -14.76 5.01
CA GLY A 180 1.15 -13.42 5.46
C GLY A 180 0.00 -12.78 4.71
N VAL A 181 -0.12 -11.47 4.85
CA VAL A 181 -1.15 -10.64 4.20
C VAL A 181 -0.53 -9.73 3.15
N CYS A 182 -1.35 -8.95 2.45
CA CYS A 182 -0.91 -8.02 1.38
C CYS A 182 0.25 -7.10 1.80
N GLN A 183 0.30 -6.68 3.05
CA GLN A 183 1.42 -5.91 3.61
C GLN A 183 2.75 -6.68 3.53
N ASP A 184 2.75 -7.96 3.88
CA ASP A 184 3.97 -8.78 3.89
C ASP A 184 4.46 -9.06 2.48
N TYR A 185 3.56 -9.36 1.56
CA TYR A 185 3.86 -9.53 0.12
C TYR A 185 4.47 -8.27 -0.47
N ALA A 186 3.86 -7.10 -0.19
CA ALA A 186 4.36 -5.82 -0.66
C ALA A 186 5.74 -5.50 -0.08
N HIS A 187 5.97 -5.68 1.21
CA HIS A 187 7.27 -5.44 1.84
C HIS A 187 8.36 -6.34 1.27
N LEU A 188 8.06 -7.62 1.04
CA LEU A 188 9.01 -8.56 0.43
C LEU A 188 9.41 -8.11 -0.98
N MET A 189 8.43 -7.80 -1.83
CA MET A 189 8.69 -7.34 -3.18
C MET A 189 9.52 -6.05 -3.20
N ILE A 190 9.18 -5.07 -2.36
CA ILE A 190 9.94 -3.82 -2.20
C ILE A 190 11.38 -4.11 -1.77
N ALA A 191 11.58 -4.99 -0.80
CA ALA A 191 12.91 -5.31 -0.30
C ALA A 191 13.80 -5.94 -1.38
N VAL A 192 13.26 -6.86 -2.19
CA VAL A 192 13.99 -7.46 -3.33
C VAL A 192 14.29 -6.40 -4.38
N CYS A 193 13.34 -5.57 -4.78
CA CYS A 193 13.58 -4.49 -5.74
C CYS A 193 14.69 -3.55 -5.26
N ARG A 194 14.64 -3.12 -4.00
CA ARG A 194 15.65 -2.22 -3.42
C ARG A 194 17.03 -2.87 -3.30
N SER A 195 17.10 -4.17 -3.06
CA SER A 195 18.38 -4.89 -2.97
C SER A 195 19.18 -4.85 -4.27
N VAL A 196 18.52 -4.63 -5.41
CA VAL A 196 19.14 -4.42 -6.72
C VAL A 196 19.19 -2.96 -7.16
N GLY A 197 18.83 -2.02 -6.26
CA GLY A 197 18.82 -0.58 -6.53
C GLY A 197 17.60 -0.07 -7.32
N LEU A 198 16.55 -0.88 -7.47
CA LEU A 198 15.34 -0.49 -8.19
C LEU A 198 14.36 0.23 -7.24
N PRO A 199 14.04 1.53 -7.50
CA PRO A 199 13.17 2.29 -6.61
C PRO A 199 11.78 1.67 -6.53
N SER A 200 11.33 1.39 -5.29
CA SER A 200 10.03 0.78 -5.05
C SER A 200 9.38 1.35 -3.79
N ARG A 201 8.06 1.55 -3.84
CA ARG A 201 7.29 2.17 -2.77
C ARG A 201 6.06 1.36 -2.41
N TYR A 202 5.73 1.39 -1.13
CA TYR A 202 4.52 0.81 -0.58
C TYR A 202 3.33 1.69 -0.90
N VAL A 203 2.25 1.11 -1.37
CA VAL A 203 1.00 1.81 -1.65
C VAL A 203 -0.10 1.25 -0.78
N SER A 204 -0.87 2.14 -0.15
CA SER A 204 -2.10 1.83 0.56
C SER A 204 -3.30 2.31 -0.24
N GLY A 205 -4.35 1.52 -0.27
CA GLY A 205 -5.57 1.85 -1.00
C GLY A 205 -6.68 0.82 -0.82
N TYR A 206 -7.57 0.76 -1.79
CA TYR A 206 -8.68 -0.18 -1.86
C TYR A 206 -8.63 -0.95 -3.17
N HIS A 207 -9.13 -2.18 -3.14
CA HIS A 207 -9.29 -3.03 -4.30
C HIS A 207 -10.76 -3.43 -4.46
N TYR A 208 -11.37 -3.13 -5.62
CA TYR A 208 -12.73 -3.56 -5.95
C TYR A 208 -12.73 -5.02 -6.42
N VAL A 209 -13.42 -5.89 -5.68
CA VAL A 209 -13.39 -7.36 -5.90
C VAL A 209 -14.78 -8.00 -6.07
N SER A 210 -15.88 -7.26 -5.92
CA SER A 210 -17.23 -7.84 -5.77
C SER A 210 -17.71 -8.66 -6.97
N ASP A 211 -17.19 -8.46 -8.17
CA ASP A 211 -17.51 -9.28 -9.37
C ASP A 211 -16.53 -10.45 -9.59
N LEU A 212 -15.46 -10.53 -8.80
CA LEU A 212 -14.51 -11.65 -8.80
C LEU A 212 -14.90 -12.74 -7.79
N GLN A 213 -15.89 -12.48 -6.94
CA GLN A 213 -16.36 -13.38 -5.87
C GLN A 213 -17.25 -14.51 -6.40
N GLY A 214 -16.82 -15.18 -7.47
CA GLY A 214 -17.47 -16.35 -8.03
C GLY A 214 -17.02 -17.69 -7.41
N GLY A 215 -16.30 -17.69 -6.29
CA GLY A 215 -15.84 -18.93 -5.63
C GLY A 215 -14.94 -18.66 -4.45
N ASN A 216 -15.36 -19.08 -3.28
CA ASN A 216 -14.61 -19.42 -2.05
C ASN A 216 -13.43 -18.52 -1.61
N ALA A 217 -13.34 -17.30 -2.03
CA ALA A 217 -12.36 -16.36 -1.51
C ALA A 217 -13.09 -15.40 -0.56
N ASP A 218 -12.94 -15.65 0.73
CA ASP A 218 -13.16 -14.66 1.79
C ASP A 218 -12.13 -13.53 1.63
N PHE A 219 -12.20 -12.80 0.50
CA PHE A 219 -11.56 -11.50 0.41
C PHE A 219 -12.40 -10.55 1.23
N GLU A 220 -12.05 -10.43 2.50
CA GLU A 220 -12.55 -9.32 3.30
C GLU A 220 -12.31 -8.05 2.49
N GLN A 221 -13.35 -7.28 2.26
CA GLN A 221 -13.29 -5.96 1.61
C GLN A 221 -12.61 -5.00 2.56
N ALA A 222 -11.33 -5.22 2.79
CA ALA A 222 -10.49 -4.42 3.66
C ALA A 222 -9.64 -3.46 2.82
N SER A 223 -8.96 -2.55 3.49
CA SER A 223 -7.87 -1.81 2.86
C SER A 223 -6.84 -2.78 2.27
N HIS A 224 -6.31 -2.45 1.12
CA HIS A 224 -5.36 -3.28 0.39
C HIS A 224 -4.01 -2.57 0.25
N ALA A 225 -2.96 -3.38 0.06
CA ALA A 225 -1.61 -2.89 -0.16
C ALA A 225 -0.99 -3.52 -1.40
N TRP A 226 -0.21 -2.73 -2.12
CA TRP A 226 0.55 -3.18 -3.30
C TRP A 226 1.86 -2.41 -3.45
N VAL A 227 2.58 -2.67 -4.52
CA VAL A 227 3.88 -2.06 -4.81
C VAL A 227 3.79 -1.20 -6.05
N GLU A 228 4.40 -0.03 -6.01
CA GLU A 228 4.76 0.70 -7.22
C GLU A 228 6.28 0.69 -7.37
N THR A 229 6.77 0.27 -8.54
CA THR A 229 8.19 0.21 -8.89
C THR A 229 8.48 1.19 -10.02
N HIS A 230 9.57 1.96 -9.91
CA HIS A 230 9.96 2.92 -10.93
C HIS A 230 10.85 2.27 -11.99
N ILE A 231 10.29 2.01 -13.15
CA ILE A 231 11.04 1.48 -14.30
C ILE A 231 11.70 2.63 -15.06
N PRO A 232 13.05 2.69 -15.16
CA PRO A 232 13.75 3.75 -15.86
C PRO A 232 13.29 3.89 -17.33
N GLY A 233 12.89 5.11 -17.70
CA GLY A 233 12.35 5.42 -19.03
C GLY A 233 10.84 5.25 -19.16
N THR A 234 10.19 4.53 -18.25
CA THR A 234 8.73 4.29 -18.25
C THR A 234 8.03 5.01 -17.10
N GLY A 235 8.64 5.02 -15.90
CA GLY A 235 8.06 5.64 -14.71
C GLY A 235 7.51 4.63 -13.70
N TRP A 236 6.59 5.09 -12.83
CA TRP A 236 6.01 4.27 -11.77
C TRP A 236 4.93 3.33 -12.32
N LEU A 237 5.12 2.02 -12.14
CA LEU A 237 4.19 0.96 -12.47
C LEU A 237 3.75 0.21 -11.21
N GLY A 238 2.47 -0.18 -11.15
CA GLY A 238 1.89 -0.85 -10.00
C GLY A 238 1.79 -2.36 -10.19
N PHE A 239 2.24 -3.12 -9.19
CA PHE A 239 2.20 -4.58 -9.14
C PHE A 239 1.59 -5.03 -7.83
N ASP A 240 0.66 -5.96 -7.90
CA ASP A 240 0.05 -6.58 -6.73
C ASP A 240 0.51 -8.04 -6.59
N PRO A 241 1.53 -8.31 -5.75
CA PRO A 241 2.01 -9.66 -5.55
C PRO A 241 1.05 -10.56 -4.76
N THR A 242 0.01 -10.00 -4.16
CA THR A 242 -1.02 -10.78 -3.44
C THR A 242 -2.01 -11.42 -4.40
N ASN A 243 -2.34 -10.74 -5.50
CA ASN A 243 -3.30 -11.18 -6.50
C ASN A 243 -2.63 -11.57 -7.84
N ASN A 244 -1.31 -11.41 -7.96
CA ASN A 244 -0.53 -11.65 -9.18
C ASN A 244 -1.05 -10.89 -10.41
N VAL A 245 -1.34 -9.60 -10.24
CA VAL A 245 -1.85 -8.73 -11.31
C VAL A 245 -1.13 -7.38 -11.31
N GLU A 246 -1.12 -6.71 -12.45
CA GLU A 246 -0.79 -5.30 -12.52
C GLU A 246 -1.98 -4.44 -12.05
N VAL A 247 -1.64 -3.32 -11.40
CA VAL A 247 -2.64 -2.37 -10.90
C VAL A 247 -3.43 -1.78 -12.06
N ASN A 248 -4.74 -1.95 -12.03
CA ASN A 248 -5.69 -1.53 -13.06
C ASN A 248 -6.79 -0.62 -12.47
N TRP A 249 -7.88 -0.41 -13.18
CA TRP A 249 -8.99 0.45 -12.76
C TRP A 249 -9.69 0.01 -11.45
N ARG A 250 -9.49 -1.24 -11.01
CA ARG A 250 -10.07 -1.77 -9.76
C ARG A 250 -9.39 -1.24 -8.51
N TYR A 251 -8.20 -0.63 -8.64
CA TYR A 251 -7.40 -0.15 -7.53
C TYR A 251 -7.61 1.34 -7.31
N VAL A 252 -7.92 1.72 -6.08
CA VAL A 252 -8.03 3.11 -5.65
C VAL A 252 -6.92 3.42 -4.68
N LYS A 253 -5.95 4.22 -5.09
CA LYS A 253 -4.80 4.62 -4.28
C LYS A 253 -5.19 5.73 -3.29
N LEU A 254 -4.91 5.51 -2.01
CA LEU A 254 -4.98 6.51 -0.95
C LEU A 254 -3.66 7.28 -0.86
N GLY A 255 -2.55 6.57 -0.76
CA GLY A 255 -1.25 7.18 -0.63
C GLY A 255 -0.11 6.18 -0.83
N HIS A 256 1.12 6.68 -0.65
CA HIS A 256 2.32 5.84 -0.72
C HIS A 256 3.38 6.32 0.26
N GLY A 257 4.30 5.44 0.59
CA GLY A 257 5.46 5.70 1.43
C GLY A 257 6.56 4.68 1.20
N ARG A 258 7.59 4.69 2.03
CA ARG A 258 8.70 3.73 1.95
C ARG A 258 8.27 2.33 2.37
N ASP A 259 7.39 2.27 3.37
CA ASP A 259 6.78 1.07 3.92
C ASP A 259 5.42 1.41 4.58
N TYR A 260 4.78 0.43 5.22
CA TYR A 260 3.51 0.60 5.92
C TYR A 260 3.54 1.71 6.97
N LYS A 261 4.66 1.93 7.66
CA LYS A 261 4.75 2.89 8.77
C LYS A 261 4.57 4.35 8.31
N ASP A 262 4.95 4.66 7.08
CA ASP A 262 4.77 5.99 6.51
C ASP A 262 3.30 6.27 6.13
N ILE A 263 2.51 5.22 5.87
CA ILE A 263 1.15 5.33 5.31
C ILE A 263 0.10 4.55 6.12
N VAL A 264 0.27 4.46 7.44
CA VAL A 264 -0.74 3.86 8.33
C VAL A 264 -2.08 4.58 8.13
N PRO A 265 -3.17 3.87 7.79
CA PRO A 265 -4.47 4.49 7.50
C PRO A 265 -5.01 5.35 8.64
N VAL A 266 -4.95 4.83 9.87
CA VAL A 266 -5.28 5.56 11.10
C VAL A 266 -4.17 5.34 12.12
N LYS A 267 -3.55 6.41 12.58
CA LYS A 267 -2.49 6.39 13.58
C LYS A 267 -2.84 7.35 14.70
N GLY A 268 -2.76 6.89 15.94
CA GLY A 268 -3.06 7.74 17.08
C GLY A 268 -2.31 7.34 18.34
N VAL A 269 -2.32 8.27 19.29
CA VAL A 269 -1.89 8.05 20.66
C VAL A 269 -3.00 8.59 21.59
N TYR A 270 -3.21 7.94 22.72
CA TYR A 270 -4.19 8.35 23.71
C TYR A 270 -3.72 7.97 25.11
N ARG A 271 -4.32 8.56 26.13
CA ARG A 271 -4.10 8.20 27.52
C ARG A 271 -5.19 7.25 27.97
N GLY A 272 -4.85 6.01 28.27
CA GLY A 272 -5.79 4.98 28.71
C GLY A 272 -5.33 3.57 28.38
N VAL A 273 -6.23 2.61 28.54
CA VAL A 273 -6.00 1.21 28.24
C VAL A 273 -6.35 0.92 26.78
N ALA A 274 -5.57 0.07 26.13
CA ALA A 274 -5.84 -0.36 24.75
C ALA A 274 -7.22 -1.01 24.64
N GLY A 275 -7.92 -0.67 23.57
CA GLY A 275 -9.25 -1.16 23.26
C GLY A 275 -9.26 -2.12 22.06
N GLU A 276 -10.45 -2.41 21.59
CA GLU A 276 -10.69 -3.19 20.38
C GLU A 276 -10.75 -2.29 19.16
N LEU A 277 -10.29 -2.81 18.04
CA LEU A 277 -10.31 -2.15 16.72
C LEU A 277 -11.16 -2.98 15.76
N GLU A 278 -12.17 -2.35 15.20
CA GLU A 278 -12.97 -2.89 14.10
C GLU A 278 -12.80 -2.00 12.86
N VAL A 279 -12.58 -2.61 11.70
CA VAL A 279 -12.48 -1.91 10.41
C VAL A 279 -13.47 -2.54 9.44
N THR A 280 -14.36 -1.73 8.89
CA THR A 280 -15.31 -2.15 7.86
C THR A 280 -15.09 -1.31 6.61
N VAL A 281 -14.94 -1.96 5.47
CA VAL A 281 -14.78 -1.32 4.16
C VAL A 281 -15.81 -1.89 3.19
N ASP A 282 -16.52 -0.99 2.51
CA ASP A 282 -17.44 -1.33 1.42
C ASP A 282 -17.01 -0.56 0.17
N VAL A 283 -16.77 -1.29 -0.93
CA VAL A 283 -16.34 -0.76 -2.21
C VAL A 283 -17.33 -1.16 -3.27
N GLN A 284 -18.00 -0.19 -3.89
CA GLN A 284 -19.07 -0.40 -4.85
C GLN A 284 -18.76 0.24 -6.20
N LEU A 285 -19.06 -0.46 -7.27
CA LEU A 285 -19.07 0.10 -8.63
C LEU A 285 -20.42 0.77 -8.88
N LEU A 286 -20.41 2.09 -9.12
CA LEU A 286 -21.64 2.87 -9.33
C LEU A 286 -22.15 2.83 -10.77
N ASP A 287 -21.24 2.79 -11.75
CA ASP A 287 -21.57 2.74 -13.18
C ASP A 287 -20.66 1.71 -13.88
N LYS A 288 -21.27 0.89 -14.72
CA LYS A 288 -20.58 0.00 -15.67
C LYS A 288 -20.26 0.73 -16.95
#